data_98dcb5aa1b123ae456c20aec8977a501
#
_entry.id   98dcb5aa1b123ae456c20aec8977a501
#
_cell.length_a   1.000
_cell.length_b   1.000
_cell.length_c   1.000
_cell.angle_alpha   90.00
_cell.angle_beta   90.00
_cell.angle_gamma   90.00
#
_symmetry.space_group_name_H-M   'P 1'
#
loop_
_entity.id
_entity.type
_entity.pdbx_description
1 polymer ?
#
loop_
_entity_poly.entity_id
_entity_poly.type
_entity_poly.pdbx_seq_one_letter_code
_entity_poly.pdbx_strand_id
1 'polypeptide(L)'
;MNILNIEHVSKVFGEKVVLDDVSYGVHQGDKIGIIGINGTGKSTILKIIGGLEEPDEGQVITQNGLRITYLPQMPEFPQGASVLDYVAEGKWQKDWSTESEARNVLNKLGITDHEEKINHLSGGQKKRVALARTLVNPCDVLLLDEPTNHLDNEMVTWLEDFLRSFKGVVIMVTHDRYFLDRVTNKILEISHGGLYAYEANYSKFLELKAEREEMELASERKRQSVLRMELEWAKRGCRARSTKQRARLERLEALKNGKAPVRDANVELDSVETRMGKKTIELHHISKSFGEKKILDDFNYIVLRNQRLGIIGPNGCGKSTLIKIIDGMIQPDAGEVEIGETIRIGYFAQEVPDMDTNQRVIDYIRDVAEYIPTRDGKISATMMLERFLFDSAMQYAPIAKLSGGEKRRLYLLKVLMEAPNVLLLDEPSNDLDIPTLTILEDYLASFAGIVIAVSHDRYFLDNIVDRIFAFEGNGHLTQYEGGYTDYTETLARKGGAVSEGQSTAVGAEKKKSAQADWKQNRPQKLKFTYKEQREFETIDDDIAALEELLEKLDKDMEANATNSVKLREIMEQKEKAQADLDEKMDRWVYLNDLAERIEAQKSEK
;
A
#
# COMPACT_ATOMS: atom_id res chain seq x y z
N MET A 1 8.35 -26.34 -9.51
CA MET A 1 7.69 -26.75 -10.75
C MET A 1 6.67 -25.68 -11.08
N ASN A 2 6.65 -25.17 -12.32
CA ASN A 2 5.67 -24.14 -12.73
C ASN A 2 4.30 -24.80 -12.92
N ILE A 3 3.27 -24.28 -12.29
CA ILE A 3 1.92 -24.86 -12.34
C ILE A 3 0.91 -23.98 -13.08
N LEU A 4 1.22 -22.67 -13.19
CA LEU A 4 0.40 -21.68 -13.88
C LEU A 4 1.31 -20.60 -14.47
N ASN A 5 1.06 -20.22 -15.74
CA ASN A 5 1.72 -19.14 -16.45
C ASN A 5 0.71 -18.11 -16.92
N ILE A 6 0.98 -16.87 -16.64
CA ILE A 6 0.34 -15.70 -17.25
C ILE A 6 1.27 -15.27 -18.38
N GLU A 7 0.79 -15.21 -19.62
CA GLU A 7 1.60 -14.88 -20.80
C GLU A 7 0.97 -13.71 -21.56
N HIS A 8 1.70 -12.58 -21.58
CA HIS A 8 1.37 -11.39 -22.36
C HIS A 8 -0.07 -10.89 -22.15
N VAL A 9 -0.57 -10.96 -20.90
CA VAL A 9 -1.94 -10.61 -20.58
C VAL A 9 -2.11 -9.08 -20.55
N SER A 10 -3.05 -8.60 -21.38
CA SER A 10 -3.48 -7.20 -21.39
C SER A 10 -4.99 -7.12 -21.15
N LYS A 11 -5.43 -6.07 -20.44
CA LYS A 11 -6.84 -5.81 -20.15
C LYS A 11 -7.13 -4.32 -20.09
N VAL A 12 -8.19 -3.92 -20.81
CA VAL A 12 -8.62 -2.51 -20.93
C VAL A 12 -10.09 -2.39 -20.56
N PHE A 13 -10.45 -1.43 -19.72
CA PHE A 13 -11.84 -1.09 -19.42
C PHE A 13 -12.16 0.32 -19.93
N GLY A 14 -12.91 0.39 -21.02
CA GLY A 14 -13.18 1.66 -21.70
C GLY A 14 -11.91 2.29 -22.25
N GLU A 15 -11.47 3.41 -21.70
CA GLU A 15 -10.21 4.07 -22.08
C GLU A 15 -9.05 3.76 -21.13
N LYS A 16 -9.32 3.07 -20.00
CA LYS A 16 -8.32 2.80 -18.95
C LYS A 16 -7.64 1.46 -19.21
N VAL A 17 -6.34 1.50 -19.48
CA VAL A 17 -5.49 0.30 -19.51
C VAL A 17 -5.24 -0.12 -18.06
N VAL A 18 -5.66 -1.35 -17.72
CA VAL A 18 -5.56 -1.91 -16.37
C VAL A 18 -4.38 -2.85 -16.26
N LEU A 19 -4.15 -3.67 -17.28
CA LEU A 19 -2.98 -4.55 -17.42
C LEU A 19 -2.41 -4.35 -18.83
N ASP A 20 -1.08 -4.19 -18.93
CA ASP A 20 -0.35 -3.95 -20.18
C ASP A 20 0.81 -4.94 -20.29
N ASP A 21 0.64 -5.94 -21.15
CA ASP A 21 1.63 -6.99 -21.48
C ASP A 21 2.23 -7.69 -20.25
N VAL A 22 1.39 -8.13 -19.32
CA VAL A 22 1.79 -8.76 -18.07
C VAL A 22 2.14 -10.23 -18.28
N SER A 23 3.34 -10.64 -17.84
CA SER A 23 3.79 -12.03 -17.88
C SER A 23 4.38 -12.45 -16.53
N TYR A 24 3.93 -13.60 -15.99
CA TYR A 24 4.40 -14.13 -14.71
C TYR A 24 4.19 -15.64 -14.58
N GLY A 25 5.18 -16.35 -14.03
CA GLY A 25 5.09 -17.79 -13.74
C GLY A 25 4.91 -18.09 -12.27
N VAL A 26 3.87 -18.88 -11.94
CA VAL A 26 3.56 -19.29 -10.57
C VAL A 26 4.08 -20.70 -10.30
N HIS A 27 4.80 -20.88 -9.21
CA HIS A 27 5.42 -22.14 -8.83
C HIS A 27 4.66 -22.81 -7.67
N GLN A 28 4.81 -24.12 -7.57
CA GLN A 28 4.21 -24.90 -6.49
C GLN A 28 4.70 -24.40 -5.11
N GLY A 29 3.77 -24.17 -4.19
CA GLY A 29 4.07 -23.68 -2.84
C GLY A 29 4.23 -22.15 -2.72
N ASP A 30 4.09 -21.41 -3.83
CA ASP A 30 4.11 -19.95 -3.79
C ASP A 30 2.96 -19.39 -2.95
N LYS A 31 3.27 -18.40 -2.12
CA LYS A 31 2.32 -17.60 -1.34
C LYS A 31 2.46 -16.15 -1.81
N ILE A 32 1.60 -15.75 -2.73
CA ILE A 32 1.73 -14.50 -3.47
C ILE A 32 0.74 -13.47 -2.93
N GLY A 33 1.24 -12.32 -2.51
CA GLY A 33 0.43 -11.13 -2.22
C GLY A 33 0.42 -10.18 -3.41
N ILE A 34 -0.77 -9.79 -3.89
CA ILE A 34 -0.93 -8.79 -4.94
C ILE A 34 -1.26 -7.46 -4.30
N ILE A 35 -0.47 -6.44 -4.56
CA ILE A 35 -0.63 -5.09 -4.05
C ILE A 35 -0.69 -4.05 -5.17
N GLY A 36 -1.20 -2.87 -4.87
CA GLY A 36 -1.33 -1.75 -5.81
C GLY A 36 -2.47 -0.81 -5.41
N ILE A 37 -2.54 0.33 -6.06
CA ILE A 37 -3.60 1.33 -5.83
C ILE A 37 -4.97 0.75 -6.21
N ASN A 38 -6.05 1.25 -5.61
CA ASN A 38 -7.39 0.83 -5.97
C ASN A 38 -7.70 1.18 -7.42
N GLY A 39 -8.36 0.25 -8.13
CA GLY A 39 -8.66 0.40 -9.55
C GLY A 39 -7.51 0.09 -10.51
N THR A 40 -6.37 -0.48 -10.06
CA THR A 40 -5.25 -0.91 -10.90
C THR A 40 -5.38 -2.33 -11.46
N GLY A 41 -6.46 -3.06 -11.13
CA GLY A 41 -6.71 -4.39 -11.71
C GLY A 41 -6.34 -5.57 -10.83
N LYS A 42 -6.14 -5.38 -9.52
CA LYS A 42 -5.84 -6.47 -8.58
C LYS A 42 -6.88 -7.61 -8.64
N SER A 43 -8.16 -7.28 -8.48
CA SER A 43 -9.25 -8.27 -8.58
C SER A 43 -9.43 -8.79 -10.00
N THR A 44 -9.12 -8.00 -11.02
CA THR A 44 -9.19 -8.39 -12.43
C THR A 44 -8.19 -9.49 -12.74
N ILE A 45 -6.93 -9.36 -12.31
CA ILE A 45 -5.93 -10.41 -12.53
C ILE A 45 -6.30 -11.71 -11.79
N LEU A 46 -6.88 -11.63 -10.56
CA LEU A 46 -7.39 -12.81 -9.87
C LEU A 46 -8.52 -13.50 -10.66
N LYS A 47 -9.46 -12.73 -11.22
CA LYS A 47 -10.54 -13.27 -12.04
C LYS A 47 -10.04 -13.91 -13.34
N ILE A 48 -9.04 -13.29 -13.98
CA ILE A 48 -8.40 -13.83 -15.19
C ILE A 48 -7.69 -15.16 -14.86
N ILE A 49 -6.94 -15.23 -13.76
CA ILE A 49 -6.30 -16.46 -13.28
C ILE A 49 -7.34 -17.54 -12.97
N GLY A 50 -8.46 -17.14 -12.36
CA GLY A 50 -9.58 -18.03 -12.03
C GLY A 50 -10.45 -18.46 -13.23
N GLY A 51 -10.17 -17.92 -14.43
CA GLY A 51 -10.97 -18.21 -15.63
C GLY A 51 -12.39 -17.62 -15.61
N LEU A 52 -12.63 -16.60 -14.77
CA LEU A 52 -13.92 -15.92 -14.64
C LEU A 52 -14.02 -14.69 -15.53
N GLU A 53 -12.89 -14.20 -16.04
CA GLU A 53 -12.78 -13.07 -16.94
C GLU A 53 -11.73 -13.39 -18.01
N GLU A 54 -12.04 -13.10 -19.27
CA GLU A 54 -11.12 -13.29 -20.38
C GLU A 54 -10.21 -12.06 -20.53
N PRO A 55 -8.89 -12.24 -20.74
CA PRO A 55 -8.02 -11.15 -21.13
C PRO A 55 -8.36 -10.65 -22.53
N ASP A 56 -8.01 -9.39 -22.84
CA ASP A 56 -8.19 -8.83 -24.18
C ASP A 56 -7.06 -9.31 -25.12
N GLU A 57 -5.84 -9.48 -24.56
CA GLU A 57 -4.69 -10.08 -25.24
C GLU A 57 -3.96 -11.03 -24.28
N GLY A 58 -3.24 -12.00 -24.85
CA GLY A 58 -2.49 -13.00 -24.08
C GLY A 58 -3.36 -14.15 -23.59
N GLN A 59 -2.83 -14.94 -22.69
CA GLN A 59 -3.50 -16.13 -22.15
C GLN A 59 -2.97 -16.55 -20.79
N VAL A 60 -3.77 -17.34 -20.07
CA VAL A 60 -3.35 -18.03 -18.85
C VAL A 60 -3.26 -19.52 -19.12
N ILE A 61 -2.06 -20.07 -18.96
CA ILE A 61 -1.79 -21.50 -19.16
C ILE A 61 -1.72 -22.19 -17.80
N THR A 62 -2.57 -23.18 -17.57
CA THR A 62 -2.61 -23.96 -16.33
C THR A 62 -2.22 -25.41 -16.60
N GLN A 63 -1.66 -26.07 -15.60
CA GLN A 63 -1.41 -27.51 -15.65
C GLN A 63 -2.74 -28.26 -15.74
N ASN A 64 -2.78 -29.33 -16.54
CA ASN A 64 -4.00 -30.14 -16.70
C ASN A 64 -4.48 -30.71 -15.35
N GLY A 65 -5.78 -30.53 -15.08
CA GLY A 65 -6.42 -31.03 -13.85
C GLY A 65 -6.17 -30.15 -12.61
N LEU A 66 -5.60 -28.95 -12.76
CA LEU A 66 -5.39 -27.99 -11.67
C LEU A 66 -6.75 -27.50 -11.13
N ARG A 67 -6.98 -27.66 -9.83
CA ARG A 67 -8.20 -27.19 -9.16
C ARG A 67 -7.94 -25.81 -8.57
N ILE A 68 -8.64 -24.81 -9.11
CA ILE A 68 -8.57 -23.42 -8.65
C ILE A 68 -9.85 -23.08 -7.90
N THR A 69 -9.73 -22.52 -6.71
CA THR A 69 -10.88 -22.01 -5.94
C THR A 69 -10.69 -20.50 -5.74
N TYR A 70 -11.77 -19.74 -5.95
CA TYR A 70 -11.75 -18.28 -5.87
C TYR A 70 -12.74 -17.76 -4.83
N LEU A 71 -12.26 -16.89 -3.94
CA LEU A 71 -13.08 -16.07 -3.04
C LEU A 71 -13.24 -14.68 -3.66
N PRO A 72 -14.44 -14.31 -4.11
CA PRO A 72 -14.69 -12.97 -4.64
C PRO A 72 -14.86 -11.94 -3.52
N GLN A 73 -14.56 -10.68 -3.81
CA GLN A 73 -14.77 -9.57 -2.88
C GLN A 73 -16.26 -9.43 -2.47
N MET A 74 -17.19 -9.67 -3.41
CA MET A 74 -18.63 -9.72 -3.17
C MET A 74 -19.17 -11.09 -3.58
N PRO A 75 -19.36 -12.01 -2.61
CA PRO A 75 -19.90 -13.33 -2.92
C PRO A 75 -21.41 -13.29 -3.17
N GLU A 76 -21.85 -14.08 -4.14
CA GLU A 76 -23.26 -14.32 -4.45
C GLU A 76 -23.75 -15.58 -3.74
N PHE A 77 -25.02 -15.54 -3.29
CA PHE A 77 -25.60 -16.64 -2.51
C PHE A 77 -26.91 -17.11 -3.15
N PRO A 78 -27.14 -18.44 -3.21
CA PRO A 78 -28.43 -18.97 -3.64
C PRO A 78 -29.52 -18.62 -2.62
N GLN A 79 -30.71 -18.31 -3.11
CA GLN A 79 -31.85 -17.95 -2.27
C GLN A 79 -32.27 -19.15 -1.40
N GLY A 80 -32.42 -18.91 -0.09
CA GLY A 80 -32.97 -19.88 0.85
C GLY A 80 -32.01 -20.97 1.35
N ALA A 81 -30.74 -20.97 0.93
CA ALA A 81 -29.75 -21.92 1.40
C ALA A 81 -29.43 -21.72 2.88
N SER A 82 -29.20 -22.81 3.64
CA SER A 82 -28.63 -22.75 4.97
C SER A 82 -27.11 -22.50 4.89
N VAL A 83 -26.53 -22.03 5.97
CA VAL A 83 -25.08 -21.79 6.07
C VAL A 83 -24.31 -23.08 5.82
N LEU A 84 -24.71 -24.17 6.47
CA LEU A 84 -24.03 -25.46 6.37
C LEU A 84 -24.14 -26.06 4.99
N ASP A 85 -25.35 -26.06 4.40
CA ASP A 85 -25.57 -26.58 3.03
C ASP A 85 -24.68 -25.85 2.02
N TYR A 86 -24.64 -24.51 2.09
CA TYR A 86 -23.83 -23.70 1.19
C TYR A 86 -22.33 -24.02 1.26
N VAL A 87 -21.80 -24.21 2.48
CA VAL A 87 -20.39 -24.55 2.67
C VAL A 87 -20.11 -26.00 2.23
N ALA A 88 -21.01 -26.92 2.52
CA ALA A 88 -20.86 -28.34 2.18
C ALA A 88 -21.09 -28.67 0.68
N GLU A 89 -21.91 -27.86 -0.03
CA GLU A 89 -22.15 -28.05 -1.48
C GLU A 89 -20.93 -27.87 -2.36
N GLY A 90 -19.88 -27.20 -1.85
CA GLY A 90 -18.63 -27.00 -2.58
C GLY A 90 -17.82 -28.27 -2.83
N LYS A 91 -18.08 -29.39 -2.14
CA LYS A 91 -17.33 -30.65 -2.31
C LYS A 91 -17.98 -31.61 -3.28
N TRP A 92 -17.13 -32.22 -4.11
CA TRP A 92 -17.51 -33.24 -5.11
C TRP A 92 -18.07 -34.54 -4.52
N GLN A 93 -17.84 -34.79 -3.21
CA GLN A 93 -18.38 -35.94 -2.46
C GLN A 93 -18.87 -35.45 -1.10
N LYS A 94 -20.17 -35.67 -0.82
CA LYS A 94 -20.79 -35.39 0.48
C LYS A 94 -20.49 -36.56 1.43
N ASP A 95 -19.38 -36.49 2.15
CA ASP A 95 -19.03 -37.42 3.22
C ASP A 95 -19.21 -36.77 4.61
N TRP A 96 -19.46 -37.56 5.64
CA TRP A 96 -19.58 -37.10 7.03
C TRP A 96 -18.36 -36.29 7.50
N SER A 97 -17.17 -36.55 6.95
CA SER A 97 -15.96 -35.79 7.21
C SER A 97 -16.07 -34.32 6.72
N THR A 98 -16.76 -34.07 5.62
CA THR A 98 -16.97 -32.77 5.01
C THR A 98 -17.81 -31.85 5.87
N GLU A 99 -18.90 -32.39 6.43
CA GLU A 99 -19.79 -31.63 7.31
C GLU A 99 -19.09 -31.25 8.63
N SER A 100 -18.30 -32.17 9.17
CA SER A 100 -17.51 -31.93 10.38
C SER A 100 -16.43 -30.86 10.16
N GLU A 101 -15.73 -30.89 9.00
CA GLU A 101 -14.77 -29.85 8.62
C GLU A 101 -15.44 -28.48 8.39
N ALA A 102 -16.59 -28.47 7.69
CA ALA A 102 -17.37 -27.25 7.47
C ALA A 102 -17.79 -26.60 8.78
N ARG A 103 -18.33 -27.37 9.72
CA ARG A 103 -18.71 -26.93 11.08
C ARG A 103 -17.49 -26.38 11.84
N ASN A 104 -16.34 -27.04 11.76
CA ASN A 104 -15.13 -26.61 12.43
C ASN A 104 -14.64 -25.24 11.87
N VAL A 105 -14.57 -25.09 10.54
CA VAL A 105 -14.14 -23.85 9.91
C VAL A 105 -15.14 -22.72 10.20
N LEU A 106 -16.46 -22.98 10.13
CA LEU A 106 -17.50 -22.01 10.47
C LEU A 106 -17.36 -21.53 11.92
N ASN A 107 -17.16 -22.45 12.89
CA ASN A 107 -16.94 -22.09 14.28
C ASN A 107 -15.70 -21.21 14.47
N LYS A 108 -14.59 -21.51 13.77
CA LYS A 108 -13.37 -20.72 13.79
C LYS A 108 -13.57 -19.32 13.21
N LEU A 109 -14.49 -19.17 12.27
CA LEU A 109 -14.89 -17.89 11.68
C LEU A 109 -16.07 -17.23 12.43
N GLY A 110 -16.40 -17.71 13.66
CA GLY A 110 -17.40 -17.11 14.53
C GLY A 110 -18.84 -17.22 14.03
N ILE A 111 -19.13 -18.25 13.21
CA ILE A 111 -20.49 -18.60 12.79
C ILE A 111 -20.91 -19.84 13.58
N THR A 112 -21.76 -19.65 14.60
CA THR A 112 -22.19 -20.71 15.53
C THR A 112 -23.53 -21.34 15.16
N ASP A 113 -24.40 -20.59 14.51
CA ASP A 113 -25.68 -21.11 14.00
C ASP A 113 -25.50 -21.58 12.54
N HIS A 114 -25.35 -22.88 12.38
CA HIS A 114 -25.06 -23.49 11.09
C HIS A 114 -26.32 -23.74 10.24
N GLU A 115 -27.50 -23.74 10.87
CA GLU A 115 -28.79 -23.98 10.22
C GLU A 115 -29.47 -22.67 9.81
N GLU A 116 -28.93 -21.52 10.23
CA GLU A 116 -29.45 -20.21 9.87
C GLU A 116 -29.44 -20.00 8.35
N LYS A 117 -30.47 -19.32 7.85
CA LYS A 117 -30.53 -18.97 6.41
C LYS A 117 -29.60 -17.82 6.12
N ILE A 118 -28.82 -17.95 5.04
CA ILE A 118 -27.82 -16.92 4.62
C ILE A 118 -28.44 -15.54 4.45
N ASN A 119 -29.71 -15.47 4.05
CA ASN A 119 -30.40 -14.18 3.84
C ASN A 119 -30.51 -13.34 5.12
N HIS A 120 -30.53 -13.95 6.30
CA HIS A 120 -30.64 -13.27 7.59
C HIS A 120 -29.29 -12.77 8.13
N LEU A 121 -28.19 -13.24 7.54
CA LEU A 121 -26.83 -12.87 7.95
C LEU A 121 -26.48 -11.43 7.55
N SER A 122 -25.69 -10.78 8.38
CA SER A 122 -25.05 -9.49 8.05
C SER A 122 -24.06 -9.66 6.88
N GLY A 123 -23.70 -8.56 6.23
CA GLY A 123 -22.71 -8.55 5.14
C GLY A 123 -21.38 -9.18 5.53
N GLY A 124 -20.88 -8.88 6.72
CA GLY A 124 -19.63 -9.46 7.25
C GLY A 124 -19.76 -10.97 7.54
N GLN A 125 -20.90 -11.41 8.07
CA GLN A 125 -21.15 -12.85 8.27
C GLN A 125 -21.23 -13.60 6.93
N LYS A 126 -21.89 -13.02 5.92
CA LYS A 126 -21.94 -13.58 4.57
C LYS A 126 -20.55 -13.77 3.97
N LYS A 127 -19.67 -12.80 4.09
CA LYS A 127 -18.27 -12.92 3.61
C LYS A 127 -17.52 -14.04 4.36
N ARG A 128 -17.71 -14.19 5.66
CA ARG A 128 -17.10 -15.27 6.46
C ARG A 128 -17.62 -16.66 6.05
N VAL A 129 -18.89 -16.78 5.72
CA VAL A 129 -19.47 -18.02 5.18
C VAL A 129 -18.90 -18.36 3.81
N ALA A 130 -18.72 -17.37 2.92
CA ALA A 130 -18.08 -17.57 1.63
C ALA A 130 -16.60 -17.99 1.78
N LEU A 131 -15.86 -17.36 2.70
CA LEU A 131 -14.50 -17.77 3.04
C LEU A 131 -14.47 -19.22 3.54
N ALA A 132 -15.38 -19.61 4.46
CA ALA A 132 -15.48 -21.01 4.92
C ALA A 132 -15.65 -21.99 3.77
N ARG A 133 -16.56 -21.72 2.83
CA ARG A 133 -16.76 -22.54 1.62
C ARG A 133 -15.47 -22.66 0.81
N THR A 134 -14.77 -21.54 0.62
CA THR A 134 -13.53 -21.49 -0.15
C THR A 134 -12.42 -22.33 0.49
N LEU A 135 -12.28 -22.29 1.83
CA LEU A 135 -11.24 -23.00 2.56
C LEU A 135 -11.52 -24.50 2.75
N VAL A 136 -12.80 -24.90 2.81
CA VAL A 136 -13.22 -26.30 2.93
C VAL A 136 -13.06 -27.06 1.61
N ASN A 137 -13.12 -26.36 0.47
CA ASN A 137 -12.99 -26.99 -0.84
C ASN A 137 -11.55 -27.46 -1.12
N PRO A 138 -11.34 -28.73 -1.51
CA PRO A 138 -10.01 -29.20 -1.88
C PRO A 138 -9.55 -28.53 -3.17
N CYS A 139 -8.47 -27.75 -3.11
CA CYS A 139 -7.90 -27.05 -4.25
C CYS A 139 -6.37 -27.12 -4.24
N ASP A 140 -5.79 -26.89 -5.42
CA ASP A 140 -4.35 -26.83 -5.62
C ASP A 140 -3.87 -25.36 -5.66
N VAL A 141 -4.77 -24.45 -6.10
CA VAL A 141 -4.58 -23.00 -6.10
C VAL A 141 -5.77 -22.31 -5.42
N LEU A 142 -5.45 -21.49 -4.46
CA LEU A 142 -6.41 -20.69 -3.70
C LEU A 142 -6.26 -19.21 -4.07
N LEU A 143 -7.31 -18.64 -4.64
CA LEU A 143 -7.38 -17.23 -5.00
C LEU A 143 -8.27 -16.50 -3.99
N LEU A 144 -7.74 -15.50 -3.30
CA LEU A 144 -8.43 -14.79 -2.24
C LEU A 144 -8.45 -13.27 -2.53
N ASP A 145 -9.66 -12.70 -2.65
CA ASP A 145 -9.85 -11.26 -2.84
C ASP A 145 -10.35 -10.64 -1.53
N GLU A 146 -9.46 -9.91 -0.84
CA GLU A 146 -9.68 -9.26 0.46
C GLU A 146 -10.21 -10.22 1.55
N PRO A 147 -9.50 -11.33 1.87
CA PRO A 147 -9.97 -12.33 2.81
C PRO A 147 -9.99 -11.87 4.27
N THR A 148 -9.22 -10.83 4.62
CA THR A 148 -9.09 -10.32 6.00
C THR A 148 -10.18 -9.31 6.36
N ASN A 149 -10.90 -8.76 5.36
CA ASN A 149 -11.97 -7.79 5.60
C ASN A 149 -13.11 -8.41 6.42
N HIS A 150 -13.56 -7.70 7.45
CA HIS A 150 -14.61 -8.11 8.40
C HIS A 150 -14.23 -9.30 9.32
N LEU A 151 -12.96 -9.70 9.37
CA LEU A 151 -12.45 -10.63 10.38
C LEU A 151 -11.94 -9.83 11.58
N ASP A 152 -12.10 -10.37 12.78
CA ASP A 152 -11.41 -9.88 13.96
C ASP A 152 -10.01 -10.49 14.09
N ASN A 153 -9.21 -9.96 15.02
CA ASN A 153 -7.81 -10.35 15.14
C ASN A 153 -7.60 -11.85 15.45
N GLU A 154 -8.54 -12.50 16.15
CA GLU A 154 -8.45 -13.93 16.44
C GLU A 154 -8.68 -14.77 15.17
N MET A 155 -9.69 -14.39 14.37
CA MET A 155 -9.99 -15.03 13.10
C MET A 155 -8.86 -14.82 12.09
N VAL A 156 -8.28 -13.61 12.03
CA VAL A 156 -7.14 -13.31 11.17
C VAL A 156 -5.94 -14.17 11.54
N THR A 157 -5.61 -14.30 12.83
CA THR A 157 -4.51 -15.15 13.30
C THR A 157 -4.72 -16.62 12.91
N TRP A 158 -5.94 -17.12 13.07
CA TRP A 158 -6.27 -18.49 12.64
C TRP A 158 -6.12 -18.66 11.12
N LEU A 159 -6.55 -17.68 10.33
CA LEU A 159 -6.42 -17.73 8.87
C LEU A 159 -4.95 -17.67 8.44
N GLU A 160 -4.11 -16.87 9.11
CA GLU A 160 -2.65 -16.83 8.89
C GLU A 160 -2.05 -18.25 9.04
N ASP A 161 -2.34 -18.92 10.15
CA ASP A 161 -1.82 -20.26 10.44
C ASP A 161 -2.32 -21.31 9.45
N PHE A 162 -3.60 -21.21 9.04
CA PHE A 162 -4.19 -22.07 8.02
C PHE A 162 -3.47 -21.91 6.68
N LEU A 163 -3.31 -20.67 6.18
CA LEU A 163 -2.68 -20.41 4.88
C LEU A 163 -1.19 -20.75 4.88
N ARG A 164 -0.49 -20.57 6.00
CA ARG A 164 0.92 -20.99 6.14
C ARG A 164 1.07 -22.50 6.04
N SER A 165 0.14 -23.25 6.62
CA SER A 165 0.15 -24.72 6.58
C SER A 165 -0.38 -25.29 5.25
N PHE A 166 -1.07 -24.51 4.45
CA PHE A 166 -1.62 -24.95 3.17
C PHE A 166 -0.52 -25.29 2.17
N LYS A 167 -0.53 -26.51 1.63
CA LYS A 167 0.54 -27.03 0.76
C LYS A 167 0.45 -26.56 -0.71
N GLY A 168 -0.71 -26.07 -1.13
CA GLY A 168 -0.94 -25.53 -2.47
C GLY A 168 -0.40 -24.10 -2.63
N VAL A 169 -0.73 -23.51 -3.77
CA VAL A 169 -0.44 -22.11 -4.06
C VAL A 169 -1.54 -21.22 -3.48
N VAL A 170 -1.16 -20.10 -2.91
CA VAL A 170 -2.09 -19.03 -2.51
C VAL A 170 -1.74 -17.78 -3.28
N ILE A 171 -2.73 -17.19 -3.92
CA ILE A 171 -2.61 -15.86 -4.54
C ILE A 171 -3.70 -14.99 -3.90
N MET A 172 -3.30 -13.92 -3.24
CA MET A 172 -4.25 -13.09 -2.51
C MET A 172 -4.06 -11.60 -2.80
N VAL A 173 -5.18 -10.89 -2.80
CA VAL A 173 -5.23 -9.42 -2.70
C VAL A 173 -5.62 -9.09 -1.29
N THR A 174 -4.82 -8.31 -0.58
CA THR A 174 -5.19 -7.78 0.75
C THR A 174 -4.45 -6.48 1.04
N HIS A 175 -5.05 -5.64 1.85
CA HIS A 175 -4.46 -4.41 2.35
C HIS A 175 -3.90 -4.54 3.77
N ASP A 176 -4.06 -5.72 4.40
CA ASP A 176 -3.46 -6.05 5.69
C ASP A 176 -1.96 -6.35 5.53
N ARG A 177 -1.12 -5.35 5.88
CA ARG A 177 0.34 -5.40 5.75
C ARG A 177 0.97 -6.46 6.65
N TYR A 178 0.41 -6.63 7.85
CA TYR A 178 0.90 -7.61 8.82
C TYR A 178 0.60 -9.04 8.34
N PHE A 179 -0.57 -9.25 7.77
CA PHE A 179 -0.96 -10.52 7.16
C PHE A 179 -0.06 -10.86 5.95
N LEU A 180 0.20 -9.88 5.07
CA LEU A 180 1.15 -10.04 3.97
C LEU A 180 2.54 -10.45 4.47
N ASP A 181 3.05 -9.76 5.50
CA ASP A 181 4.39 -10.04 6.02
C ASP A 181 4.55 -11.46 6.57
N ARG A 182 3.49 -12.00 7.18
CA ARG A 182 3.51 -13.32 7.82
C ARG A 182 3.21 -14.48 6.89
N VAL A 183 2.36 -14.28 5.89
CA VAL A 183 1.85 -15.35 5.03
C VAL A 183 2.58 -15.44 3.71
N THR A 184 2.99 -14.30 3.11
CA THR A 184 3.55 -14.29 1.76
C THR A 184 5.05 -14.53 1.72
N ASN A 185 5.49 -15.18 0.64
CA ASN A 185 6.89 -15.31 0.28
C ASN A 185 7.24 -14.55 -1.01
N LYS A 186 6.21 -14.06 -1.73
CA LYS A 186 6.35 -13.25 -2.93
C LYS A 186 5.31 -12.13 -2.94
N ILE A 187 5.71 -10.96 -3.41
CA ILE A 187 4.81 -9.82 -3.62
C ILE A 187 4.80 -9.48 -5.11
N LEU A 188 3.61 -9.28 -5.65
CA LEU A 188 3.37 -8.76 -6.99
C LEU A 188 2.76 -7.37 -6.88
N GLU A 189 3.48 -6.36 -7.31
CA GLU A 189 2.99 -4.99 -7.35
C GLU A 189 2.43 -4.67 -8.74
N ILE A 190 1.17 -4.23 -8.79
CA ILE A 190 0.55 -3.70 -10.01
C ILE A 190 0.64 -2.18 -9.96
N SER A 191 1.42 -1.60 -10.87
CA SER A 191 1.60 -0.17 -10.98
C SER A 191 1.59 0.25 -12.45
N HIS A 192 0.76 1.26 -12.79
CA HIS A 192 0.65 1.83 -14.14
C HIS A 192 0.49 0.80 -15.28
N GLY A 193 -0.28 -0.27 -15.03
CA GLY A 193 -0.51 -1.36 -15.98
C GLY A 193 0.58 -2.43 -15.98
N GLY A 194 1.76 -2.18 -15.43
CA GLY A 194 2.86 -3.13 -15.30
C GLY A 194 2.77 -3.99 -14.04
N LEU A 195 3.42 -5.15 -14.09
CA LEU A 195 3.55 -6.08 -12.96
C LEU A 195 5.02 -6.19 -12.53
N TYR A 196 5.29 -5.89 -11.28
CA TYR A 196 6.64 -6.01 -10.68
C TYR A 196 6.62 -7.13 -9.64
N ALA A 197 7.53 -8.09 -9.79
CA ALA A 197 7.61 -9.25 -8.91
C ALA A 197 8.80 -9.14 -7.94
N TYR A 198 8.54 -9.39 -6.66
CA TYR A 198 9.54 -9.39 -5.59
C TYR A 198 9.51 -10.73 -4.84
N GLU A 199 10.66 -11.39 -4.75
CA GLU A 199 10.80 -12.61 -3.94
C GLU A 199 11.08 -12.25 -2.49
N ALA A 200 10.05 -11.74 -1.82
CA ALA A 200 10.14 -11.17 -0.49
C ALA A 200 8.79 -11.17 0.24
N ASN A 201 8.81 -11.06 1.58
CA ASN A 201 7.65 -10.67 2.38
C ASN A 201 7.43 -9.14 2.29
N TYR A 202 6.38 -8.63 2.95
CA TYR A 202 6.00 -7.23 2.82
C TYR A 202 7.09 -6.26 3.33
N SER A 203 7.72 -6.54 4.48
CA SER A 203 8.78 -5.68 5.03
C SER A 203 9.98 -5.56 4.08
N LYS A 204 10.45 -6.68 3.56
CA LYS A 204 11.57 -6.69 2.60
C LYS A 204 11.19 -6.10 1.23
N PHE A 205 9.93 -6.26 0.82
CA PHE A 205 9.40 -5.63 -0.39
C PHE A 205 9.56 -4.10 -0.35
N LEU A 206 9.28 -3.44 0.79
CA LEU A 206 9.40 -1.98 0.92
C LEU A 206 10.84 -1.50 0.62
N GLU A 207 11.84 -2.23 1.13
CA GLU A 207 13.26 -1.92 0.85
C GLU A 207 13.58 -2.08 -0.65
N LEU A 208 13.18 -3.22 -1.23
CA LEU A 208 13.42 -3.50 -2.65
C LEU A 208 12.67 -2.53 -3.58
N LYS A 209 11.47 -2.11 -3.20
CA LYS A 209 10.71 -1.10 -3.94
C LYS A 209 11.45 0.24 -3.93
N ALA A 210 11.91 0.69 -2.76
CA ALA A 210 12.66 1.93 -2.64
C ALA A 210 13.95 1.90 -3.48
N GLU A 211 14.71 0.79 -3.43
CA GLU A 211 15.90 0.61 -4.27
C GLU A 211 15.57 0.67 -5.78
N ARG A 212 14.48 0.01 -6.21
CA ARG A 212 14.03 0.06 -7.62
C ARG A 212 13.68 1.48 -8.05
N GLU A 213 12.87 2.20 -7.26
CA GLU A 213 12.44 3.56 -7.56
C GLU A 213 13.65 4.52 -7.64
N GLU A 214 14.64 4.35 -6.76
CA GLU A 214 15.88 5.13 -6.82
C GLU A 214 16.68 4.83 -8.10
N MET A 215 16.81 3.56 -8.48
CA MET A 215 17.47 3.16 -9.73
C MET A 215 16.74 3.69 -10.97
N GLU A 216 15.41 3.64 -11.00
CA GLU A 216 14.59 4.19 -12.10
C GLU A 216 14.76 5.72 -12.21
N LEU A 217 14.79 6.43 -11.08
CA LEU A 217 15.03 7.87 -11.06
C LEU A 217 16.46 8.22 -11.54
N ALA A 218 17.46 7.46 -11.11
CA ALA A 218 18.83 7.65 -11.57
C ALA A 218 18.95 7.40 -13.09
N SER A 219 18.33 6.34 -13.60
CA SER A 219 18.27 6.02 -15.02
C SER A 219 17.57 7.11 -15.84
N GLU A 220 16.45 7.65 -15.31
CA GLU A 220 15.72 8.76 -15.97
C GLU A 220 16.54 10.05 -15.99
N ARG A 221 17.22 10.40 -14.91
CA ARG A 221 18.16 11.54 -14.88
C ARG A 221 19.25 11.38 -15.95
N LYS A 222 19.84 10.18 -16.07
CA LYS A 222 20.82 9.85 -17.09
C LYS A 222 20.20 10.00 -18.49
N ARG A 223 19.02 9.45 -18.75
CA ARG A 223 18.29 9.57 -20.01
C ARG A 223 18.03 11.02 -20.39
N GLN A 224 17.54 11.85 -19.46
CA GLN A 224 17.26 13.28 -19.68
C GLN A 224 18.54 14.07 -19.99
N SER A 225 19.63 13.74 -19.32
CA SER A 225 20.93 14.36 -19.55
C SER A 225 21.43 14.05 -20.97
N VAL A 226 21.38 12.78 -21.39
CA VAL A 226 21.73 12.36 -22.75
C VAL A 226 20.80 13.02 -23.78
N LEU A 227 19.48 13.04 -23.52
CA LEU A 227 18.50 13.68 -24.39
C LEU A 227 18.78 15.18 -24.58
N ARG A 228 19.18 15.90 -23.52
CA ARG A 228 19.56 17.32 -23.59
C ARG A 228 20.76 17.53 -24.52
N MET A 229 21.81 16.71 -24.37
CA MET A 229 22.99 16.75 -25.25
C MET A 229 22.63 16.45 -26.71
N GLU A 230 21.84 15.42 -26.95
CA GLU A 230 21.44 15.03 -28.31
C GLU A 230 20.54 16.11 -28.97
N LEU A 231 19.69 16.77 -28.19
CA LEU A 231 18.87 17.90 -28.65
C LEU A 231 19.73 19.12 -29.01
N GLU A 232 20.74 19.44 -28.22
CA GLU A 232 21.68 20.54 -28.52
C GLU A 232 22.50 20.24 -29.77
N TRP A 233 22.97 19.00 -29.91
CA TRP A 233 23.62 18.56 -31.13
C TRP A 233 22.70 18.68 -32.36
N ALA A 234 21.45 18.26 -32.27
CA ALA A 234 20.48 18.39 -33.35
C ALA A 234 20.19 19.84 -33.73
N LYS A 235 20.13 20.79 -32.74
CA LYS A 235 19.92 22.23 -32.93
C LYS A 235 21.07 22.91 -33.68
N ARG A 236 22.31 22.41 -33.58
CA ARG A 236 23.49 22.95 -34.26
C ARG A 236 23.50 22.73 -35.79
N GLY A 237 22.39 22.23 -36.37
CA GLY A 237 22.17 22.22 -37.81
C GLY A 237 22.86 21.07 -38.56
N CYS A 238 22.78 19.87 -38.06
CA CYS A 238 23.30 18.66 -38.70
C CYS A 238 22.63 18.40 -40.05
N ARG A 239 23.39 18.54 -41.14
CA ARG A 239 22.92 18.15 -42.49
C ARG A 239 22.91 16.61 -42.56
N ALA A 240 21.73 16.01 -42.58
CA ALA A 240 21.49 14.54 -42.60
C ALA A 240 21.95 13.90 -43.93
N ARG A 241 23.27 13.88 -44.20
CA ARG A 241 23.83 13.28 -45.41
C ARG A 241 24.59 11.98 -45.19
N SER A 242 24.79 11.54 -43.95
CA SER A 242 25.50 10.28 -43.66
C SER A 242 24.59 9.29 -42.91
N THR A 243 24.79 8.00 -43.14
CA THR A 243 24.07 6.88 -42.48
C THR A 243 24.18 6.95 -40.94
N LYS A 244 25.34 7.41 -40.43
CA LYS A 244 25.59 7.57 -38.99
C LYS A 244 24.73 8.67 -38.37
N GLN A 245 24.51 9.79 -39.07
CA GLN A 245 23.64 10.86 -38.60
C GLN A 245 22.16 10.42 -38.56
N ARG A 246 21.75 9.56 -39.48
CA ARG A 246 20.40 8.98 -39.46
C ARG A 246 20.19 8.05 -38.26
N ALA A 247 21.13 7.18 -37.96
CA ALA A 247 21.09 6.30 -36.78
C ALA A 247 21.08 7.11 -35.46
N ARG A 248 21.80 8.24 -35.39
CA ARG A 248 21.78 9.14 -34.22
C ARG A 248 20.46 9.89 -34.07
N LEU A 249 19.82 10.31 -35.17
CA LEU A 249 18.47 10.87 -35.14
C LEU A 249 17.41 9.84 -34.72
N GLU A 250 17.51 8.60 -35.21
CA GLU A 250 16.63 7.50 -34.78
C GLU A 250 16.79 7.21 -33.28
N ARG A 251 18.03 7.23 -32.75
CA ARG A 251 18.31 7.11 -31.31
C ARG A 251 17.73 8.29 -30.53
N LEU A 252 17.83 9.53 -31.05
CA LEU A 252 17.21 10.71 -30.42
C LEU A 252 15.68 10.58 -30.36
N GLU A 253 15.05 10.07 -31.42
CA GLU A 253 13.62 9.82 -31.43
C GLU A 253 13.23 8.75 -30.41
N ALA A 254 13.99 7.68 -30.31
CA ALA A 254 13.80 6.63 -29.30
C ALA A 254 13.93 7.20 -27.88
N LEU A 255 14.94 8.05 -27.61
CA LEU A 255 15.11 8.73 -26.33
C LEU A 255 13.98 9.71 -26.00
N LYS A 256 13.40 10.41 -27.00
CA LYS A 256 12.23 11.27 -26.81
C LYS A 256 10.96 10.50 -26.49
N ASN A 257 10.79 9.35 -27.12
CA ASN A 257 9.60 8.51 -26.98
C ASN A 257 9.64 7.63 -25.72
N GLY A 258 10.78 7.56 -25.01
CA GLY A 258 10.88 6.88 -23.73
C GLY A 258 9.93 7.47 -22.71
N LYS A 259 9.10 6.64 -22.07
CA LYS A 259 8.19 7.06 -20.99
C LYS A 259 9.04 7.37 -19.75
N ALA A 260 8.85 8.55 -19.15
CA ALA A 260 9.44 8.85 -17.85
C ALA A 260 8.74 8.02 -16.76
N PRO A 261 9.47 7.54 -15.73
CA PRO A 261 8.83 6.89 -14.61
C PRO A 261 7.85 7.86 -13.94
N VAL A 262 6.65 7.39 -13.67
CA VAL A 262 5.64 8.18 -12.96
C VAL A 262 6.02 8.13 -11.49
N ARG A 263 6.24 9.30 -10.88
CA ARG A 263 6.53 9.39 -9.45
C ARG A 263 5.25 9.20 -8.67
N ASP A 264 5.23 8.25 -7.76
CA ASP A 264 4.30 8.29 -6.64
C ASP A 264 4.73 9.46 -5.76
N ALA A 265 3.87 10.48 -5.67
CA ALA A 265 4.20 11.70 -4.94
C ALA A 265 4.26 11.41 -3.44
N ASN A 266 5.47 11.26 -2.89
CA ASN A 266 5.69 11.35 -1.45
C ASN A 266 5.53 12.81 -1.05
N VAL A 267 4.41 13.16 -0.46
CA VAL A 267 4.14 14.54 -0.03
C VAL A 267 3.86 14.54 1.44
N GLU A 268 4.74 15.17 2.21
CA GLU A 268 4.54 15.45 3.62
C GLU A 268 3.28 16.33 3.79
N LEU A 269 2.34 15.85 4.60
CA LEU A 269 1.10 16.54 4.96
C LEU A 269 1.28 17.13 6.35
N ASP A 270 1.61 18.42 6.44
CA ASP A 270 1.59 19.12 7.72
C ASP A 270 0.18 19.60 8.07
N SER A 271 -0.27 19.22 9.25
CA SER A 271 -1.54 19.70 9.80
C SER A 271 -1.33 20.97 10.61
N VAL A 272 -2.31 21.88 10.57
CA VAL A 272 -2.27 23.10 11.40
C VAL A 272 -2.76 22.81 12.80
N GLU A 273 -2.03 23.31 13.79
CA GLU A 273 -2.51 23.36 15.17
C GLU A 273 -3.78 24.22 15.28
N THR A 274 -4.94 23.59 15.33
CA THR A 274 -6.18 24.27 15.68
C THR A 274 -6.24 24.45 17.19
N ARG A 275 -6.56 25.66 17.64
CA ARG A 275 -6.60 26.01 19.08
C ARG A 275 -7.65 25.17 19.79
N MET A 276 -7.22 24.22 20.63
CA MET A 276 -8.08 23.42 21.48
C MET A 276 -8.22 24.05 22.85
N GLY A 277 -9.44 24.22 23.35
CA GLY A 277 -9.76 24.74 24.70
C GLY A 277 -9.25 23.84 25.82
N LYS A 278 -9.45 24.20 27.09
CA LYS A 278 -9.05 23.36 28.24
C LYS A 278 -9.91 22.10 28.36
N LYS A 279 -11.22 22.21 28.06
CA LYS A 279 -12.17 21.11 28.09
C LYS A 279 -12.10 20.39 26.75
N THR A 280 -11.93 19.08 26.80
CA THR A 280 -11.84 18.19 25.64
C THR A 280 -13.12 17.37 25.52
N ILE A 281 -13.05 16.05 25.60
CA ILE A 281 -14.19 15.13 25.61
C ILE A 281 -14.14 14.37 26.93
N GLU A 282 -15.21 14.47 27.71
CA GLU A 282 -15.35 13.82 29.00
C GLU A 282 -16.55 12.87 28.98
N LEU A 283 -16.33 11.63 29.31
CA LEU A 283 -17.32 10.55 29.34
C LEU A 283 -17.61 10.22 30.80
N HIS A 284 -18.84 10.46 31.25
CA HIS A 284 -19.22 10.27 32.64
C HIS A 284 -20.31 9.18 32.75
N HIS A 285 -19.94 8.05 33.39
CA HIS A 285 -20.83 6.94 33.70
C HIS A 285 -21.61 6.39 32.51
N ILE A 286 -20.96 6.30 31.35
CA ILE A 286 -21.60 5.89 30.10
C ILE A 286 -21.98 4.42 30.16
N SER A 287 -23.28 4.16 30.02
CA SER A 287 -23.82 2.81 29.89
C SER A 287 -24.73 2.72 28.67
N LYS A 288 -24.61 1.58 27.93
CA LYS A 288 -25.44 1.31 26.74
C LYS A 288 -25.73 -0.15 26.59
N SER A 289 -27.00 -0.47 26.30
CA SER A 289 -27.43 -1.85 26.04
C SER A 289 -28.31 -1.90 24.79
N PHE A 290 -28.29 -3.02 24.09
CA PHE A 290 -29.23 -3.31 23.01
C PHE A 290 -29.95 -4.62 23.32
N GLY A 291 -31.22 -4.53 23.69
CA GLY A 291 -32.00 -5.65 24.25
C GLY A 291 -31.34 -6.20 25.51
N GLU A 292 -31.04 -7.48 25.55
CA GLU A 292 -30.35 -8.12 26.70
C GLU A 292 -28.81 -7.95 26.67
N LYS A 293 -28.25 -7.50 25.55
CA LYS A 293 -26.81 -7.38 25.39
C LYS A 293 -26.30 -6.04 25.93
N LYS A 294 -25.52 -6.10 27.01
CA LYS A 294 -24.82 -4.94 27.58
C LYS A 294 -23.57 -4.66 26.73
N ILE A 295 -23.48 -3.46 26.18
CA ILE A 295 -22.41 -3.01 25.30
C ILE A 295 -21.36 -2.19 26.06
N LEU A 296 -21.82 -1.28 26.92
CA LEU A 296 -20.99 -0.46 27.79
C LEU A 296 -21.59 -0.48 29.20
N ASP A 297 -20.71 -0.60 30.20
CA ASP A 297 -21.08 -0.63 31.61
C ASP A 297 -20.24 0.36 32.41
N ASP A 298 -20.87 1.47 32.82
CA ASP A 298 -20.28 2.50 33.69
C ASP A 298 -18.88 2.98 33.22
N PHE A 299 -18.76 3.25 31.91
CA PHE A 299 -17.50 3.70 31.33
C PHE A 299 -17.23 5.18 31.64
N ASN A 300 -16.08 5.44 32.28
CA ASN A 300 -15.64 6.78 32.65
C ASN A 300 -14.27 7.05 32.03
N TYR A 301 -14.17 8.14 31.27
CA TYR A 301 -12.89 8.53 30.67
C TYR A 301 -12.83 10.00 30.29
N ILE A 302 -11.67 10.62 30.51
CA ILE A 302 -11.38 11.98 30.05
C ILE A 302 -10.31 11.89 28.96
N VAL A 303 -10.67 12.28 27.75
CA VAL A 303 -9.76 12.29 26.62
C VAL A 303 -8.83 13.49 26.74
N LEU A 304 -7.53 13.27 26.79
CA LEU A 304 -6.53 14.33 26.89
C LEU A 304 -6.20 14.93 25.52
N ARG A 305 -5.66 16.15 25.51
CA ARG A 305 -5.17 16.78 24.27
C ARG A 305 -4.10 15.95 23.61
N ASN A 306 -4.09 15.93 22.29
CA ASN A 306 -3.12 15.21 21.46
C ASN A 306 -3.03 13.70 21.75
N GLN A 307 -4.04 13.15 22.41
CA GLN A 307 -4.10 11.74 22.74
C GLN A 307 -4.52 10.92 21.53
N ARG A 308 -3.89 9.76 21.39
CA ARG A 308 -4.14 8.82 20.28
C ARG A 308 -4.61 7.50 20.85
N LEU A 309 -5.89 7.21 20.69
CA LEU A 309 -6.57 6.07 21.29
C LEU A 309 -6.94 5.04 20.22
N GLY A 310 -6.55 3.79 20.43
CA GLY A 310 -7.02 2.64 19.67
C GLY A 310 -8.13 1.90 20.43
N ILE A 311 -9.18 1.50 19.75
CA ILE A 311 -10.24 0.68 20.31
C ILE A 311 -10.25 -0.66 19.59
N ILE A 312 -10.07 -1.74 20.35
CA ILE A 312 -10.02 -3.11 19.82
C ILE A 312 -11.03 -4.02 20.54
N GLY A 313 -11.35 -5.13 19.91
CA GLY A 313 -12.25 -6.16 20.48
C GLY A 313 -12.95 -6.97 19.40
N PRO A 314 -13.66 -8.05 19.80
CA PRO A 314 -14.41 -8.89 18.87
C PRO A 314 -15.44 -8.12 18.05
N ASN A 315 -15.85 -8.69 16.93
CA ASN A 315 -16.91 -8.09 16.11
C ASN A 315 -18.25 -8.07 16.89
N GLY A 316 -18.93 -6.91 16.84
CA GLY A 316 -20.21 -6.70 17.55
C GLY A 316 -20.09 -6.51 19.06
N CYS A 317 -18.88 -6.23 19.61
CA CYS A 317 -18.72 -5.91 21.04
C CYS A 317 -19.14 -4.48 21.39
N GLY A 318 -19.24 -3.57 20.41
CA GLY A 318 -19.69 -2.19 20.63
C GLY A 318 -18.70 -1.09 20.26
N LYS A 319 -17.62 -1.40 19.55
CA LYS A 319 -16.58 -0.44 19.12
C LYS A 319 -17.17 0.78 18.40
N SER A 320 -17.89 0.56 17.31
CA SER A 320 -18.56 1.62 16.54
C SER A 320 -19.66 2.33 17.36
N THR A 321 -20.29 1.63 18.31
CA THR A 321 -21.28 2.24 19.21
C THR A 321 -20.64 3.26 20.12
N LEU A 322 -19.45 2.97 20.68
CA LEU A 322 -18.71 3.92 21.52
C LEU A 322 -18.34 5.18 20.72
N ILE A 323 -17.80 5.01 19.51
CA ILE A 323 -17.48 6.15 18.63
C ILE A 323 -18.73 7.00 18.34
N LYS A 324 -19.86 6.37 17.99
CA LYS A 324 -21.13 7.07 17.71
C LYS A 324 -21.72 7.76 18.93
N ILE A 325 -21.46 7.27 20.15
CA ILE A 325 -21.83 7.95 21.39
C ILE A 325 -20.95 9.20 21.58
N ILE A 326 -19.64 9.10 21.32
CA ILE A 326 -18.70 10.24 21.40
C ILE A 326 -19.08 11.32 20.37
N ASP A 327 -19.47 10.92 19.16
CA ASP A 327 -19.93 11.86 18.11
C ASP A 327 -21.34 12.44 18.37
N GLY A 328 -22.07 11.92 19.35
CA GLY A 328 -23.42 12.35 19.68
C GLY A 328 -24.54 11.77 18.79
N MET A 329 -24.20 10.88 17.85
CA MET A 329 -25.19 10.21 16.98
C MET A 329 -26.09 9.23 17.75
N ILE A 330 -25.56 8.61 18.80
CA ILE A 330 -26.30 7.68 19.67
C ILE A 330 -26.24 8.22 21.10
N GLN A 331 -27.44 8.34 21.73
CA GLN A 331 -27.49 8.69 23.13
C GLN A 331 -27.19 7.48 24.03
N PRO A 332 -26.40 7.63 25.09
CA PRO A 332 -26.23 6.59 26.10
C PRO A 332 -27.54 6.34 26.85
N ASP A 333 -27.71 5.16 27.44
CA ASP A 333 -28.86 4.85 28.27
C ASP A 333 -28.75 5.45 29.69
N ALA A 334 -27.49 5.60 30.17
CA ALA A 334 -27.14 6.31 31.39
C ALA A 334 -25.78 7.02 31.20
N GLY A 335 -25.57 8.08 31.97
CA GLY A 335 -24.40 8.93 31.89
C GLY A 335 -24.53 10.06 30.87
N GLU A 336 -23.46 10.84 30.72
CA GLU A 336 -23.43 11.97 29.81
C GLU A 336 -22.05 12.13 29.14
N VAL A 337 -22.07 12.68 27.93
CA VAL A 337 -20.86 13.04 27.17
C VAL A 337 -20.76 14.56 27.16
N GLU A 338 -19.70 15.09 27.73
CA GLU A 338 -19.42 16.52 27.71
C GLU A 338 -18.33 16.82 26.67
N ILE A 339 -18.69 17.65 25.67
CA ILE A 339 -17.77 18.04 24.59
C ILE A 339 -17.44 19.53 24.75
N GLY A 340 -16.14 19.88 24.71
CA GLY A 340 -15.70 21.26 24.79
C GLY A 340 -16.15 22.10 23.59
N GLU A 341 -16.54 23.36 23.81
CA GLU A 341 -17.07 24.27 22.77
C GLU A 341 -16.14 24.49 21.57
N THR A 342 -14.83 24.27 21.74
CA THR A 342 -13.82 24.43 20.68
C THR A 342 -13.54 23.14 19.92
N ILE A 343 -14.18 22.05 20.29
CA ILE A 343 -13.99 20.74 19.65
C ILE A 343 -14.74 20.72 18.31
N ARG A 344 -14.01 20.29 17.28
CA ARG A 344 -14.54 20.01 15.94
C ARG A 344 -14.23 18.57 15.61
N ILE A 345 -15.27 17.74 15.61
CA ILE A 345 -15.16 16.32 15.34
C ILE A 345 -15.23 16.09 13.84
N GLY A 346 -14.26 15.37 13.29
CA GLY A 346 -14.31 14.77 11.96
C GLY A 346 -14.54 13.27 12.14
N TYR A 347 -15.70 12.79 11.72
CA TYR A 347 -16.05 11.36 11.81
C TYR A 347 -15.93 10.67 10.48
N PHE A 348 -15.04 9.71 10.40
CA PHE A 348 -14.90 8.80 9.26
C PHE A 348 -15.60 7.48 9.57
N ALA A 349 -16.79 7.33 9.01
CA ALA A 349 -17.67 6.18 9.26
C ALA A 349 -17.21 4.92 8.53
N GLN A 350 -17.63 3.76 9.03
CA GLN A 350 -17.39 2.47 8.41
C GLN A 350 -18.02 2.36 7.02
N GLU A 351 -19.20 2.93 6.80
CA GLU A 351 -19.87 2.98 5.50
C GLU A 351 -19.73 4.37 4.89
N VAL A 352 -19.55 4.42 3.56
CA VAL A 352 -19.49 5.69 2.83
C VAL A 352 -20.89 6.28 2.76
N PRO A 353 -21.10 7.54 3.17
CA PRO A 353 -22.40 8.19 3.04
C PRO A 353 -22.77 8.37 1.56
N ASP A 354 -24.09 8.51 1.32
CA ASP A 354 -24.59 8.79 -0.02
C ASP A 354 -23.97 10.07 -0.59
N MET A 355 -23.38 9.97 -1.77
CA MET A 355 -22.78 11.09 -2.50
C MET A 355 -23.61 11.40 -3.74
N ASP A 356 -23.69 12.68 -4.13
CA ASP A 356 -24.26 13.03 -5.43
C ASP A 356 -23.36 12.50 -6.56
N THR A 357 -23.83 11.45 -7.20
CA THR A 357 -23.09 10.74 -8.23
C THR A 357 -22.82 11.58 -9.49
N ASN A 358 -23.61 12.66 -9.72
CA ASN A 358 -23.45 13.54 -10.87
C ASN A 358 -22.42 14.66 -10.63
N GLN A 359 -22.10 14.94 -9.37
CA GLN A 359 -21.13 15.96 -8.99
C GLN A 359 -19.71 15.53 -9.40
N ARG A 360 -18.87 16.51 -9.78
CA ARG A 360 -17.45 16.25 -10.04
C ARG A 360 -16.69 16.09 -8.73
N VAL A 361 -15.65 15.27 -8.75
CA VAL A 361 -14.79 15.01 -7.59
C VAL A 361 -14.23 16.32 -7.00
N ILE A 362 -13.73 17.23 -7.84
CA ILE A 362 -13.18 18.52 -7.39
C ILE A 362 -14.24 19.41 -6.74
N ASP A 363 -15.46 19.44 -7.29
CA ASP A 363 -16.53 20.29 -6.78
C ASP A 363 -17.00 19.77 -5.41
N TYR A 364 -17.09 18.45 -5.21
CA TYR A 364 -17.44 17.83 -3.94
C TYR A 364 -16.49 18.22 -2.79
N ILE A 365 -15.21 18.37 -3.09
CA ILE A 365 -14.22 18.82 -2.09
C ILE A 365 -14.26 20.34 -1.91
N ARG A 366 -14.45 21.11 -2.99
CA ARG A 366 -14.55 22.59 -2.92
C ARG A 366 -15.75 23.07 -2.14
N ASP A 367 -16.85 22.32 -2.15
CA ASP A 367 -18.04 22.63 -1.33
C ASP A 367 -17.74 22.61 0.17
N VAL A 368 -16.71 21.87 0.60
CA VAL A 368 -16.24 21.85 1.99
C VAL A 368 -15.26 22.99 2.24
N ALA A 369 -14.22 23.06 1.45
CA ALA A 369 -13.19 24.12 1.54
C ALA A 369 -12.39 24.23 0.24
N GLU A 370 -12.16 25.45 -0.23
CA GLU A 370 -11.29 25.69 -1.38
C GLU A 370 -9.81 25.63 -1.01
N TYR A 371 -9.48 26.00 0.23
CA TYR A 371 -8.12 26.00 0.79
C TYR A 371 -8.13 25.52 2.24
N ILE A 372 -7.14 24.71 2.59
CA ILE A 372 -6.84 24.37 3.99
C ILE A 372 -5.61 25.18 4.43
N PRO A 373 -5.64 25.85 5.60
CA PRO A 373 -4.44 26.41 6.17
C PRO A 373 -3.49 25.31 6.63
N THR A 374 -2.21 25.42 6.33
CA THR A 374 -1.14 24.56 6.82
C THR A 374 -0.01 25.41 7.41
N ARG A 375 0.96 24.81 8.11
CA ARG A 375 2.11 25.55 8.66
C ARG A 375 2.88 26.32 7.60
N ASP A 376 2.99 25.78 6.41
CA ASP A 376 3.74 26.34 5.28
C ASP A 376 2.89 27.24 4.37
N GLY A 377 1.60 27.45 4.68
CA GLY A 377 0.73 28.30 3.89
C GLY A 377 -0.68 27.74 3.70
N LYS A 378 -1.26 27.93 2.52
CA LYS A 378 -2.59 27.41 2.15
C LYS A 378 -2.44 26.36 1.06
N ILE A 379 -3.01 25.20 1.27
CA ILE A 379 -3.08 24.13 0.27
C ILE A 379 -4.44 24.16 -0.39
N SER A 380 -4.49 24.12 -1.73
CA SER A 380 -5.75 24.10 -2.48
C SER A 380 -6.38 22.71 -2.50
N ALA A 381 -7.70 22.66 -2.72
CA ALA A 381 -8.44 21.41 -2.91
C ALA A 381 -7.82 20.52 -4.03
N THR A 382 -7.34 21.13 -5.11
CA THR A 382 -6.66 20.43 -6.21
C THR A 382 -5.39 19.72 -5.74
N MET A 383 -4.52 20.42 -4.99
CA MET A 383 -3.30 19.82 -4.44
C MET A 383 -3.61 18.71 -3.45
N MET A 384 -4.65 18.86 -2.63
CA MET A 384 -5.06 17.80 -1.70
C MET A 384 -5.58 16.57 -2.43
N LEU A 385 -6.34 16.75 -3.52
CA LEU A 385 -6.77 15.65 -4.38
C LEU A 385 -5.58 14.92 -5.02
N GLU A 386 -4.58 15.66 -5.53
CA GLU A 386 -3.35 15.06 -6.08
C GLU A 386 -2.60 14.26 -5.03
N ARG A 387 -2.47 14.79 -3.81
CA ARG A 387 -1.86 14.08 -2.67
C ARG A 387 -2.59 12.79 -2.31
N PHE A 388 -3.91 12.78 -2.45
CA PHE A 388 -4.75 11.60 -2.26
C PHE A 388 -4.90 10.78 -3.56
N LEU A 389 -3.93 10.86 -4.46
CA LEU A 389 -3.81 10.04 -5.67
C LEU A 389 -5.01 10.18 -6.64
N PHE A 390 -5.64 11.36 -6.69
CA PHE A 390 -6.60 11.72 -7.71
C PHE A 390 -5.89 12.54 -8.80
N ASP A 391 -5.62 11.92 -9.93
CA ASP A 391 -5.05 12.60 -11.08
C ASP A 391 -5.99 13.67 -11.66
N SER A 392 -5.47 14.53 -12.53
CA SER A 392 -6.26 15.63 -13.11
C SER A 392 -7.50 15.13 -13.87
N ALA A 393 -7.46 13.95 -14.50
CA ALA A 393 -8.60 13.39 -15.22
C ALA A 393 -9.68 12.93 -14.24
N MET A 394 -9.28 12.28 -13.13
CA MET A 394 -10.19 11.86 -12.08
C MET A 394 -10.83 13.04 -11.33
N GLN A 395 -10.09 14.14 -11.10
CA GLN A 395 -10.61 15.32 -10.41
C GLN A 395 -11.82 15.94 -11.11
N TYR A 396 -11.82 15.94 -12.44
CA TYR A 396 -12.93 16.49 -13.25
C TYR A 396 -13.96 15.46 -13.66
N ALA A 397 -13.77 14.19 -13.31
CA ALA A 397 -14.75 13.14 -13.56
C ALA A 397 -15.93 13.21 -12.58
N PRO A 398 -17.14 12.74 -12.97
CA PRO A 398 -18.25 12.59 -12.05
C PRO A 398 -17.99 11.45 -11.04
N ILE A 399 -18.47 11.61 -9.81
CA ILE A 399 -18.30 10.62 -8.71
C ILE A 399 -18.87 9.25 -9.08
N ALA A 400 -19.87 9.19 -9.97
CA ALA A 400 -20.41 7.93 -10.49
C ALA A 400 -19.34 7.00 -11.11
N LYS A 401 -18.28 7.56 -11.71
CA LYS A 401 -17.21 6.80 -12.37
C LYS A 401 -16.17 6.23 -11.40
N LEU A 402 -16.20 6.65 -10.14
CA LEU A 402 -15.26 6.18 -9.13
C LEU A 402 -15.63 4.78 -8.64
N SER A 403 -14.61 3.94 -8.44
CA SER A 403 -14.71 2.67 -7.73
C SER A 403 -15.09 2.86 -6.25
N GLY A 404 -15.49 1.79 -5.57
CA GLY A 404 -15.82 1.83 -4.13
C GLY A 404 -14.67 2.35 -3.27
N GLY A 405 -13.45 1.86 -3.50
CA GLY A 405 -12.26 2.31 -2.77
C GLY A 405 -11.88 3.77 -3.07
N GLU A 406 -12.05 4.23 -4.33
CA GLU A 406 -11.84 5.64 -4.68
C GLU A 406 -12.88 6.56 -4.03
N LYS A 407 -14.15 6.14 -3.95
CA LYS A 407 -15.20 6.88 -3.21
C LYS A 407 -14.86 6.96 -1.72
N ARG A 408 -14.38 5.86 -1.12
CA ARG A 408 -13.98 5.83 0.28
C ARG A 408 -12.80 6.75 0.56
N ARG A 409 -11.81 6.79 -0.34
CA ARG A 409 -10.68 7.72 -0.30
C ARG A 409 -11.12 9.18 -0.45
N LEU A 410 -12.08 9.46 -1.34
CA LEU A 410 -12.67 10.79 -1.49
C LEU A 410 -13.41 11.24 -0.22
N TYR A 411 -14.15 10.33 0.43
CA TYR A 411 -14.82 10.59 1.69
C TYR A 411 -13.84 10.90 2.82
N LEU A 412 -12.74 10.12 2.91
CA LEU A 412 -11.68 10.40 3.87
C LEU A 412 -11.11 11.81 3.66
N LEU A 413 -10.78 12.16 2.41
CA LEU A 413 -10.28 13.49 2.08
C LEU A 413 -11.27 14.58 2.48
N LYS A 414 -12.57 14.40 2.26
CA LYS A 414 -13.60 15.35 2.70
C LYS A 414 -13.54 15.61 4.21
N VAL A 415 -13.49 14.53 5.02
CA VAL A 415 -13.40 14.64 6.48
C VAL A 415 -12.16 15.43 6.91
N LEU A 416 -11.01 15.20 6.26
CA LEU A 416 -9.78 15.93 6.56
C LEU A 416 -9.84 17.41 6.11
N MET A 417 -10.57 17.70 5.02
CA MET A 417 -10.77 19.07 4.51
C MET A 417 -11.63 19.94 5.45
N GLU A 418 -12.44 19.35 6.31
CA GLU A 418 -13.20 20.05 7.36
C GLU A 418 -12.32 20.65 8.46
N ALA A 419 -11.01 20.36 8.42
CA ALA A 419 -10.00 20.79 9.39
C ALA A 419 -10.42 20.51 10.85
N PRO A 420 -10.76 19.25 11.19
CA PRO A 420 -11.14 18.86 12.54
C PRO A 420 -9.94 18.98 13.51
N ASN A 421 -10.22 19.06 14.82
CA ASN A 421 -9.22 18.91 15.87
C ASN A 421 -9.39 17.62 16.70
N VAL A 422 -10.47 16.87 16.40
CA VAL A 422 -10.70 15.50 16.87
C VAL A 422 -11.07 14.66 15.68
N LEU A 423 -10.35 13.56 15.44
CA LEU A 423 -10.64 12.59 14.41
C LEU A 423 -11.17 11.30 15.04
N LEU A 424 -12.36 10.91 14.64
CA LEU A 424 -12.96 9.62 14.96
C LEU A 424 -12.91 8.74 13.71
N LEU A 425 -12.14 7.66 13.76
CA LEU A 425 -11.91 6.77 12.62
C LEU A 425 -12.52 5.39 12.92
N ASP A 426 -13.56 5.01 12.19
CA ASP A 426 -14.23 3.70 12.33
C ASP A 426 -13.82 2.77 11.20
N GLU A 427 -12.91 1.84 11.48
CA GLU A 427 -12.31 0.88 10.54
C GLU A 427 -11.74 1.58 9.28
N PRO A 428 -10.78 2.51 9.44
CA PRO A 428 -10.24 3.25 8.29
C PRO A 428 -9.47 2.37 7.30
N SER A 429 -8.91 1.26 7.75
CA SER A 429 -8.13 0.33 6.90
C SER A 429 -9.00 -0.49 5.94
N ASN A 430 -10.30 -0.64 6.22
CA ASN A 430 -11.18 -1.37 5.33
C ASN A 430 -11.36 -0.62 4.01
N ASP A 431 -11.22 -1.32 2.88
CA ASP A 431 -11.39 -0.82 1.51
C ASP A 431 -10.46 0.33 1.07
N LEU A 432 -9.51 0.78 1.93
CA LEU A 432 -8.43 1.68 1.54
C LEU A 432 -7.20 0.90 1.10
N ASP A 433 -6.56 1.34 0.02
CA ASP A 433 -5.31 0.74 -0.43
C ASP A 433 -4.10 1.16 0.44
N ILE A 434 -3.04 0.37 0.39
CA ILE A 434 -1.84 0.59 1.20
C ILE A 434 -1.25 1.99 0.98
N PRO A 435 -1.12 2.53 -0.26
CA PRO A 435 -0.65 3.91 -0.45
C PRO A 435 -1.53 4.96 0.23
N THR A 436 -2.86 4.82 0.16
CA THR A 436 -3.79 5.74 0.84
C THR A 436 -3.66 5.63 2.37
N LEU A 437 -3.49 4.41 2.90
CA LEU A 437 -3.25 4.21 4.33
C LEU A 437 -1.94 4.87 4.78
N THR A 438 -0.87 4.78 3.99
CA THR A 438 0.39 5.46 4.27
C THR A 438 0.21 6.98 4.30
N ILE A 439 -0.51 7.56 3.33
CA ILE A 439 -0.84 9.00 3.31
C ILE A 439 -1.64 9.39 4.57
N LEU A 440 -2.60 8.57 5.00
CA LEU A 440 -3.36 8.81 6.23
C LEU A 440 -2.45 8.74 7.46
N GLU A 441 -1.57 7.76 7.56
CA GLU A 441 -0.62 7.61 8.66
C GLU A 441 0.33 8.81 8.74
N ASP A 442 0.88 9.27 7.63
CA ASP A 442 1.73 10.45 7.56
C ASP A 442 0.98 11.71 8.02
N TYR A 443 -0.26 11.88 7.57
CA TYR A 443 -1.12 12.96 8.04
C TYR A 443 -1.36 12.88 9.56
N LEU A 444 -1.72 11.69 10.07
CA LEU A 444 -1.97 11.48 11.49
C LEU A 444 -0.69 11.65 12.32
N ALA A 445 0.49 11.32 11.79
CA ALA A 445 1.78 11.53 12.46
C ALA A 445 2.03 13.02 12.77
N SER A 446 1.67 13.92 11.84
CA SER A 446 1.79 15.36 11.98
C SER A 446 0.57 16.04 12.65
N PHE A 447 -0.53 15.29 12.84
CA PHE A 447 -1.79 15.83 13.36
C PHE A 447 -1.69 16.20 14.85
N ALA A 448 -1.87 17.48 15.16
CA ALA A 448 -1.77 18.02 16.52
C ALA A 448 -3.12 18.01 17.27
N GLY A 449 -3.98 17.04 16.99
CA GLY A 449 -5.32 16.86 17.59
C GLY A 449 -5.48 15.52 18.30
N ILE A 450 -6.70 15.24 18.71
CA ILE A 450 -7.09 13.95 19.30
C ILE A 450 -7.43 12.98 18.17
N VAL A 451 -6.94 11.75 18.24
CA VAL A 451 -7.28 10.66 17.33
C VAL A 451 -7.89 9.51 18.13
N ILE A 452 -9.09 9.08 17.76
CA ILE A 452 -9.74 7.88 18.32
C ILE A 452 -10.05 6.97 17.15
N ALA A 453 -9.37 5.82 17.08
CA ALA A 453 -9.48 4.89 15.98
C ALA A 453 -9.97 3.52 16.44
N VAL A 454 -11.02 3.01 15.79
CA VAL A 454 -11.37 1.59 15.81
C VAL A 454 -10.69 0.96 14.62
N SER A 455 -9.84 -0.02 14.83
CA SER A 455 -9.19 -0.73 13.73
C SER A 455 -8.83 -2.16 14.10
N HIS A 456 -8.87 -3.04 13.10
CA HIS A 456 -8.30 -4.38 13.16
C HIS A 456 -6.92 -4.44 12.50
N ASP A 457 -6.48 -3.36 11.85
CA ASP A 457 -5.13 -3.24 11.27
C ASP A 457 -4.09 -3.04 12.38
N ARG A 458 -3.33 -4.08 12.66
CA ARG A 458 -2.31 -4.10 13.71
C ARG A 458 -1.17 -3.12 13.41
N TYR A 459 -0.79 -3.00 12.13
CA TYR A 459 0.27 -2.10 11.69
C TYR A 459 -0.14 -0.63 11.88
N PHE A 460 -1.38 -0.30 11.51
CA PHE A 460 -1.95 1.03 11.72
C PHE A 460 -2.00 1.39 13.22
N LEU A 461 -2.43 0.45 14.08
CA LEU A 461 -2.48 0.68 15.53
C LEU A 461 -1.08 0.89 16.13
N ASP A 462 -0.07 0.10 15.72
CA ASP A 462 1.30 0.25 16.22
C ASP A 462 1.94 1.59 15.82
N ASN A 463 1.60 2.12 14.65
CA ASN A 463 2.16 3.38 14.16
C ASN A 463 1.47 4.63 14.73
N ILE A 464 0.17 4.54 15.03
CA ILE A 464 -0.64 5.75 15.28
C ILE A 464 -1.05 5.91 16.73
N VAL A 465 -1.29 4.83 17.49
CA VAL A 465 -1.90 4.94 18.82
C VAL A 465 -0.88 4.83 19.95
N ASP A 466 -1.12 5.59 21.01
CA ASP A 466 -0.31 5.58 22.23
C ASP A 466 -0.95 4.71 23.33
N ARG A 467 -2.26 4.43 23.19
CA ARG A 467 -3.07 3.66 24.15
C ARG A 467 -4.14 2.86 23.45
N ILE A 468 -4.42 1.67 24.00
CA ILE A 468 -5.47 0.79 23.51
C ILE A 468 -6.53 0.57 24.59
N PHE A 469 -7.80 0.70 24.19
CA PHE A 469 -8.95 0.20 24.92
C PHE A 469 -9.40 -1.13 24.34
N ALA A 470 -9.30 -2.18 25.13
CA ALA A 470 -9.74 -3.52 24.74
C ALA A 470 -11.11 -3.84 25.38
N PHE A 471 -12.06 -4.27 24.56
CA PHE A 471 -13.33 -4.84 25.03
C PHE A 471 -13.09 -6.27 25.51
N GLU A 472 -13.15 -6.50 26.81
CA GLU A 472 -12.92 -7.82 27.43
C GLU A 472 -14.23 -8.60 27.68
N GLY A 473 -15.37 -8.09 27.18
CA GLY A 473 -16.70 -8.69 27.36
C GLY A 473 -17.54 -8.00 28.43
N ASN A 474 -18.86 -8.28 28.43
CA ASN A 474 -19.84 -7.72 29.38
C ASN A 474 -19.83 -6.18 29.51
N GLY A 475 -19.38 -5.46 28.47
CA GLY A 475 -19.35 -3.99 28.46
C GLY A 475 -18.19 -3.34 29.18
N HIS A 476 -17.21 -4.12 29.66
CA HIS A 476 -16.01 -3.59 30.29
C HIS A 476 -14.91 -3.30 29.26
N LEU A 477 -14.30 -2.10 29.38
CA LEU A 477 -13.13 -1.70 28.61
C LEU A 477 -11.92 -1.62 29.54
N THR A 478 -10.86 -2.30 29.14
CA THR A 478 -9.57 -2.24 29.85
C THR A 478 -8.57 -1.43 29.05
N GLN A 479 -7.88 -0.51 29.73
CA GLN A 479 -6.87 0.34 29.13
C GLN A 479 -5.50 -0.34 29.17
N TYR A 480 -4.79 -0.27 28.05
CA TYR A 480 -3.40 -0.70 27.89
C TYR A 480 -2.57 0.46 27.32
N GLU A 481 -1.35 0.63 27.83
CA GLU A 481 -0.40 1.61 27.31
C GLU A 481 0.38 1.02 26.13
N GLY A 482 0.64 1.84 25.10
CA GLY A 482 1.36 1.46 23.90
C GLY A 482 0.46 1.02 22.74
N GLY A 483 1.09 0.45 21.68
CA GLY A 483 0.46 -0.03 20.48
C GLY A 483 -0.11 -1.45 20.60
N TYR A 484 -0.45 -2.03 19.44
CA TYR A 484 -1.00 -3.40 19.39
C TYR A 484 0.02 -4.46 19.82
N THR A 485 1.28 -4.28 19.49
CA THR A 485 2.36 -5.19 19.90
C THR A 485 2.53 -5.21 21.42
N ASP A 486 2.53 -4.04 22.07
CA ASP A 486 2.62 -3.92 23.54
C ASP A 486 1.40 -4.57 24.24
N TYR A 487 0.21 -4.39 23.67
CA TYR A 487 -1.01 -5.04 24.14
C TYR A 487 -0.89 -6.58 24.11
N THR A 488 -0.43 -7.15 22.99
CA THR A 488 -0.29 -8.61 22.84
C THR A 488 0.77 -9.18 23.77
N GLU A 489 1.91 -8.50 23.98
CA GLU A 489 2.93 -8.88 24.96
C GLU A 489 2.38 -8.86 26.39
N THR A 490 1.58 -7.85 26.72
CA THR A 490 0.98 -7.74 28.07
C THR A 490 -0.02 -8.87 28.31
N LEU A 491 -0.81 -9.26 27.31
CA LEU A 491 -1.70 -10.43 27.41
C LEU A 491 -0.92 -11.74 27.58
N ALA A 492 0.15 -11.93 26.80
CA ALA A 492 1.01 -13.11 26.91
C ALA A 492 1.64 -13.25 28.31
N ARG A 493 2.07 -12.12 28.90
CA ARG A 493 2.58 -12.09 30.29
C ARG A 493 1.50 -12.41 31.33
N LYS A 494 0.27 -11.88 31.15
CA LYS A 494 -0.87 -12.20 32.04
C LYS A 494 -1.34 -13.65 31.90
N GLY A 495 -1.36 -14.20 30.67
CA GLY A 495 -1.73 -15.59 30.39
C GLY A 495 -0.68 -16.62 30.84
N GLY A 496 0.61 -16.24 30.89
CA GLY A 496 1.70 -17.08 31.38
C GLY A 496 1.74 -17.24 32.92
N ALA A 497 1.03 -16.41 33.67
CA ALA A 497 1.03 -16.45 35.14
C ALA A 497 0.17 -17.60 35.76
N VAL A 498 -0.45 -18.44 34.94
CA VAL A 498 -1.27 -19.57 35.41
C VAL A 498 -0.53 -20.93 35.37
N SER A 499 0.71 -20.96 34.86
CA SER A 499 1.53 -22.17 34.83
C SER A 499 2.98 -21.88 35.22
N GLU A 500 3.24 -21.55 36.48
CA GLU A 500 4.61 -21.59 37.04
C GLU A 500 4.76 -22.59 38.16
N GLY A 501 5.45 -23.66 37.83
CA GLY A 501 6.36 -24.39 38.68
C GLY A 501 7.69 -24.56 37.96
N GLN A 502 8.70 -23.82 38.42
CA GLN A 502 10.15 -24.08 38.31
C GLN A 502 10.84 -24.06 36.92
N SER A 503 11.70 -23.10 36.63
CA SER A 503 13.17 -23.20 36.78
C SER A 503 13.98 -22.11 36.12
N THR A 504 14.90 -21.55 36.92
CA THR A 504 16.28 -21.10 36.67
C THR A 504 16.58 -19.96 35.71
N ALA A 505 17.13 -18.94 36.39
CA ALA A 505 17.85 -17.77 35.87
C ALA A 505 19.06 -18.13 34.98
N VAL A 506 19.24 -17.45 33.86
CA VAL A 506 20.56 -17.17 33.28
C VAL A 506 20.51 -15.79 32.57
N GLY A 507 21.35 -14.86 33.08
CA GLY A 507 22.13 -13.94 32.30
C GLY A 507 21.48 -12.70 31.71
N ALA A 508 21.39 -11.63 32.53
CA ALA A 508 21.21 -10.26 32.03
C ALA A 508 22.53 -9.73 31.45
N GLU A 509 22.66 -9.58 30.17
CA GLU A 509 23.67 -8.70 29.57
C GLU A 509 23.07 -7.30 29.31
N LYS A 510 23.60 -6.35 30.08
CA LYS A 510 23.36 -4.92 29.91
C LYS A 510 23.90 -4.45 28.57
N LYS A 511 23.05 -4.07 27.64
CA LYS A 511 23.43 -3.18 26.53
C LYS A 511 23.43 -1.75 27.03
N LYS A 512 24.63 -1.18 27.03
CA LYS A 512 24.93 0.22 27.37
C LYS A 512 24.23 1.15 26.36
N SER A 513 23.55 2.16 26.90
CA SER A 513 23.08 3.34 26.20
C SER A 513 24.23 4.02 25.43
N ALA A 514 24.08 4.15 24.11
CA ALA A 514 24.87 5.07 23.32
C ALA A 514 24.20 6.46 23.37
N GLN A 515 24.60 7.26 24.36
CA GLN A 515 24.50 8.71 24.31
C GLN A 515 25.74 9.20 23.54
N ALA A 516 25.54 9.82 22.41
CA ALA A 516 26.35 10.86 21.76
C ALA A 516 26.24 10.72 20.24
N ASP A 517 25.51 11.61 19.62
CA ASP A 517 26.05 12.48 18.55
C ASP A 517 24.96 13.41 17.98
N TRP A 518 24.59 14.43 18.74
CA TRP A 518 23.76 15.53 18.21
C TRP A 518 24.57 16.76 17.76
N LYS A 519 25.91 16.61 17.58
CA LYS A 519 26.81 17.72 17.20
C LYS A 519 27.32 17.72 15.76
N GLN A 520 26.69 17.01 14.81
CA GLN A 520 27.10 17.05 13.40
C GLN A 520 25.92 17.22 12.45
N ASN A 521 25.15 18.29 12.55
CA ASN A 521 24.33 18.76 11.42
C ASN A 521 24.36 20.29 11.40
N ARG A 522 25.51 20.86 11.00
CA ARG A 522 25.54 22.17 10.35
C ARG A 522 25.45 21.91 8.85
N PRO A 523 24.60 22.62 8.07
CA PRO A 523 24.55 22.47 6.64
C PRO A 523 25.93 22.79 6.07
N GLN A 524 26.64 21.76 5.59
CA GLN A 524 27.89 21.96 4.86
C GLN A 524 27.54 22.66 3.56
N LYS A 525 28.17 23.80 3.29
CA LYS A 525 28.11 24.46 1.98
C LYS A 525 28.67 23.49 0.95
N LEU A 526 27.81 23.03 0.06
CA LEU A 526 28.23 22.24 -1.10
C LEU A 526 29.18 23.09 -1.94
N LYS A 527 30.37 22.58 -2.18
CA LYS A 527 31.39 23.14 -3.07
C LYS A 527 32.08 21.98 -3.75
N PHE A 528 32.44 22.17 -4.99
CA PHE A 528 33.35 21.25 -5.66
C PHE A 528 34.62 21.06 -4.82
N THR A 529 35.10 19.83 -4.69
CA THR A 529 36.47 19.58 -4.29
C THR A 529 37.41 20.00 -5.43
N TYR A 530 38.64 20.32 -5.12
CA TYR A 530 39.63 20.71 -6.16
C TYR A 530 39.78 19.66 -7.27
N LYS A 531 39.64 18.39 -6.91
CA LYS A 531 39.68 17.28 -7.87
C LYS A 531 38.47 17.25 -8.77
N GLU A 532 37.28 17.43 -8.22
CA GLU A 532 36.01 17.46 -8.98
C GLU A 532 35.92 18.67 -9.89
N GLN A 533 36.43 19.81 -9.49
CA GLN A 533 36.44 21.01 -10.33
C GLN A 533 37.35 20.84 -11.55
N ARG A 534 38.50 20.21 -11.39
CA ARG A 534 39.41 19.91 -12.48
C ARG A 534 38.86 18.83 -13.42
N GLU A 535 38.21 17.81 -12.85
CA GLU A 535 37.51 16.79 -13.64
C GLU A 535 36.36 17.41 -14.45
N PHE A 536 35.60 18.33 -13.85
CA PHE A 536 34.49 19.03 -14.52
C PHE A 536 34.96 19.87 -15.72
N GLU A 537 36.16 20.45 -15.64
CA GLU A 537 36.75 21.23 -16.73
C GLU A 537 37.27 20.37 -17.91
N THR A 538 37.66 19.12 -17.64
CA THR A 538 38.30 18.26 -18.65
C THR A 538 37.45 17.10 -19.16
N ILE A 539 36.33 16.80 -18.50
CA ILE A 539 35.53 15.60 -18.77
C ILE A 539 34.86 15.64 -20.15
N ASP A 540 34.49 16.83 -20.64
CA ASP A 540 33.91 17.00 -21.99
C ASP A 540 34.94 16.67 -23.09
N ASP A 541 36.20 17.07 -22.90
CA ASP A 541 37.28 16.78 -23.82
C ASP A 541 37.66 15.28 -23.79
N ASP A 542 37.63 14.64 -22.60
CA ASP A 542 37.89 13.22 -22.44
C ASP A 542 36.79 12.37 -23.13
N ILE A 543 35.51 12.74 -23.00
CA ILE A 543 34.39 12.07 -23.68
C ILE A 543 34.54 12.20 -25.20
N ALA A 544 34.85 13.41 -25.70
CA ALA A 544 35.03 13.65 -27.12
C ALA A 544 36.20 12.83 -27.70
N ALA A 545 37.30 12.67 -26.95
CA ALA A 545 38.45 11.87 -27.36
C ALA A 545 38.10 10.36 -27.42
N LEU A 546 37.32 9.84 -26.49
CA LEU A 546 36.86 8.44 -26.49
C LEU A 546 35.86 8.17 -27.63
N GLU A 547 34.96 9.12 -27.94
CA GLU A 547 34.07 9.01 -29.09
C GLU A 547 34.85 8.97 -30.41
N GLU A 548 35.91 9.81 -30.55
CA GLU A 548 36.74 9.84 -31.73
C GLU A 548 37.56 8.52 -31.87
N LEU A 549 38.02 7.95 -30.75
CA LEU A 549 38.66 6.66 -30.70
C LEU A 549 37.74 5.53 -31.16
N LEU A 550 36.51 5.50 -30.67
CA LEU A 550 35.49 4.52 -31.08
C LEU A 550 35.19 4.63 -32.58
N GLU A 551 35.14 5.86 -33.12
CA GLU A 551 34.92 6.07 -34.54
C GLU A 551 36.12 5.56 -35.39
N LYS A 552 37.34 5.68 -34.88
CA LYS A 552 38.53 5.10 -35.53
C LYS A 552 38.50 3.57 -35.52
N LEU A 553 38.17 2.97 -34.36
CA LEU A 553 38.09 1.52 -34.24
C LEU A 553 36.99 0.93 -35.13
N ASP A 554 35.88 1.62 -35.35
CA ASP A 554 34.84 1.21 -36.30
C ASP A 554 35.34 1.20 -37.76
N LYS A 555 36.07 2.25 -38.16
CA LYS A 555 36.69 2.30 -39.48
C LYS A 555 37.73 1.20 -39.67
N ASP A 556 38.52 0.90 -38.63
CA ASP A 556 39.52 -0.16 -38.65
C ASP A 556 38.88 -1.55 -38.70
N MET A 557 37.72 -1.76 -38.08
CA MET A 557 36.91 -2.97 -38.20
C MET A 557 36.43 -3.19 -39.64
N GLU A 558 35.91 -2.13 -40.29
CA GLU A 558 35.47 -2.19 -41.68
C GLU A 558 36.66 -2.52 -42.64
N ALA A 559 37.81 -1.90 -42.38
CA ALA A 559 39.01 -2.13 -43.21
C ALA A 559 39.64 -3.51 -43.03
N ASN A 560 39.46 -4.15 -41.88
CA ASN A 560 40.05 -5.46 -41.55
C ASN A 560 39.00 -6.58 -41.48
N ALA A 561 37.85 -6.44 -42.10
CA ALA A 561 36.71 -7.38 -42.03
C ALA A 561 37.07 -8.83 -42.48
N THR A 562 38.12 -9.02 -43.24
CA THR A 562 38.60 -10.34 -43.73
C THR A 562 39.68 -10.98 -42.84
N ASN A 563 40.18 -10.27 -41.82
CA ASN A 563 41.27 -10.79 -40.96
C ASN A 563 40.74 -11.04 -39.54
N SER A 564 40.38 -12.29 -39.26
CA SER A 564 39.74 -12.70 -37.99
C SER A 564 40.56 -12.44 -36.73
N VAL A 565 41.91 -12.43 -36.81
CA VAL A 565 42.79 -12.18 -35.64
C VAL A 565 42.77 -10.69 -35.29
N LYS A 566 43.00 -9.83 -36.31
CA LYS A 566 42.94 -8.37 -36.10
C LYS A 566 41.57 -7.87 -35.74
N LEU A 567 40.52 -8.48 -36.28
CA LEU A 567 39.14 -8.13 -35.95
C LEU A 567 38.85 -8.35 -34.46
N ARG A 568 39.39 -9.45 -33.91
CA ARG A 568 39.21 -9.76 -32.47
C ARG A 568 39.95 -8.78 -31.57
N GLU A 569 41.16 -8.38 -31.92
CA GLU A 569 41.91 -7.35 -31.18
C GLU A 569 41.22 -5.99 -31.23
N ILE A 570 40.66 -5.59 -32.36
CA ILE A 570 39.95 -4.32 -32.52
C ILE A 570 38.62 -4.37 -31.73
N MET A 571 37.91 -5.51 -31.71
CA MET A 571 36.70 -5.68 -30.92
C MET A 571 36.96 -5.54 -29.42
N GLU A 572 38.06 -6.14 -28.92
CA GLU A 572 38.46 -6.03 -27.52
C GLU A 572 38.83 -4.58 -27.13
N GLN A 573 39.54 -3.88 -28.01
CA GLN A 573 39.83 -2.46 -27.82
C GLN A 573 38.58 -1.58 -27.86
N LYS A 574 37.61 -1.89 -28.73
CA LYS A 574 36.34 -1.20 -28.82
C LYS A 574 35.50 -1.40 -27.56
N GLU A 575 35.44 -2.64 -27.06
CA GLU A 575 34.70 -2.97 -25.84
C GLU A 575 35.28 -2.23 -24.64
N LYS A 576 36.60 -2.14 -24.53
CA LYS A 576 37.28 -1.38 -23.49
C LYS A 576 37.04 0.13 -23.62
N ALA A 577 37.15 0.69 -24.80
CA ALA A 577 36.90 2.11 -25.04
C ALA A 577 35.42 2.48 -24.79
N GLN A 578 34.50 1.56 -25.05
CA GLN A 578 33.09 1.74 -24.75
C GLN A 578 32.85 1.74 -23.24
N ALA A 579 33.47 0.85 -22.48
CA ALA A 579 33.40 0.79 -21.02
C ALA A 579 33.97 2.08 -20.37
N ASP A 580 35.12 2.53 -20.87
CA ASP A 580 35.77 3.78 -20.42
C ASP A 580 34.88 5.01 -20.72
N LEU A 581 34.18 5.02 -21.87
CA LEU A 581 33.23 6.06 -22.22
C LEU A 581 32.01 6.06 -21.28
N ASP A 582 31.47 4.89 -21.00
CA ASP A 582 30.32 4.75 -20.10
C ASP A 582 30.68 5.22 -18.66
N GLU A 583 31.87 4.89 -18.15
CA GLU A 583 32.36 5.36 -16.85
C GLU A 583 32.54 6.88 -16.81
N LYS A 584 33.12 7.46 -17.88
CA LYS A 584 33.28 8.91 -17.98
C LYS A 584 31.94 9.63 -18.10
N MET A 585 30.97 9.05 -18.80
CA MET A 585 29.62 9.61 -18.90
C MET A 585 28.87 9.58 -17.55
N ASP A 586 29.00 8.51 -16.78
CA ASP A 586 28.43 8.43 -15.43
C ASP A 586 29.07 9.48 -14.51
N ARG A 587 30.37 9.69 -14.61
CA ARG A 587 31.08 10.71 -13.84
C ARG A 587 30.70 12.13 -14.26
N TRP A 588 30.49 12.37 -15.52
CA TRP A 588 30.01 13.65 -16.07
C TRP A 588 28.61 14.00 -15.54
N VAL A 589 27.69 13.04 -15.51
CA VAL A 589 26.34 13.21 -14.95
C VAL A 589 26.40 13.61 -13.48
N TYR A 590 27.25 12.94 -12.69
CA TYR A 590 27.45 13.26 -11.28
C TYR A 590 27.97 14.69 -11.08
N LEU A 591 28.96 15.11 -11.87
CA LEU A 591 29.56 16.44 -11.75
C LEU A 591 28.60 17.55 -12.15
N ASN A 592 27.74 17.32 -13.15
CA ASN A 592 26.70 18.27 -13.54
C ASN A 592 25.58 18.39 -12.49
N ASP A 593 25.10 17.28 -11.92
CA ASP A 593 24.12 17.31 -10.81
C ASP A 593 24.68 18.07 -9.60
N LEU A 594 25.97 17.87 -9.30
CA LEU A 594 26.65 18.61 -8.23
C LEU A 594 26.75 20.10 -8.55
N ALA A 595 27.01 20.48 -9.81
CA ALA A 595 27.05 21.86 -10.26
C ALA A 595 25.69 22.56 -10.13
N GLU A 596 24.61 21.89 -10.57
CA GLU A 596 23.24 22.39 -10.44
C GLU A 596 22.84 22.60 -8.96
N ARG A 597 23.19 21.67 -8.07
CA ARG A 597 22.94 21.80 -6.61
C ARG A 597 23.72 22.97 -5.99
N ILE A 598 24.96 23.19 -6.42
CA ILE A 598 25.77 24.33 -5.97
C ILE A 598 25.18 25.65 -6.46
N GLU A 599 24.67 25.71 -7.69
CA GLU A 599 24.01 26.90 -8.26
C GLU A 599 22.65 27.17 -7.57
N ALA A 600 21.84 26.14 -7.33
CA ALA A 600 20.59 26.24 -6.59
C ALA A 600 20.83 26.80 -5.17
N GLN A 601 21.84 26.31 -4.47
CA GLN A 601 22.20 26.81 -3.14
C GLN A 601 22.75 28.25 -3.14
N LYS A 602 23.22 28.76 -4.29
CA LYS A 602 23.64 30.16 -4.47
C LYS A 602 22.47 31.10 -4.80
N SER A 603 21.42 30.60 -5.47
CA SER A 603 20.24 31.37 -5.84
C SER A 603 19.24 31.56 -4.71
N GLU A 604 19.28 30.68 -3.68
CA GLU A 604 18.47 30.79 -2.45
C GLU A 604 19.05 31.77 -1.39
N LYS A 605 20.09 32.50 -1.71
CA LYS A 605 20.69 33.57 -0.89
C LYS A 605 20.49 34.95 -1.52
#